data_5435134e0ba363e456a6d23c086b70d2
#
_entry.id   5435134e0ba363e456a6d23c086b70d2
#
_cell.length_a   1.000
_cell.length_b   1.000
_cell.length_c   1.000
_cell.angle_alpha   90.00
_cell.angle_beta   90.00
_cell.angle_gamma   90.00
#
_symmetry.space_group_name_H-M   'P 1'
#
loop_
_entity.id
_entity.type
_entity.pdbx_description
1 polymer ?
#
loop_
_entity_poly.entity_id
_entity_poly.type
_entity_poly.pdbx_seq_one_letter_code
_entity_poly.pdbx_strand_id
1 'polypeptide(L)'
;PKEMLFLGVFGGKYMNDCRGEFPDEWFVDAKLSPLKKNVSLNYYCVDASQTLSEWNKKGWVHPQDPRGWFQWYCRYYLGRRTDDEDLRQIKRWRAFSRHAGAVKKFCEPYDFSCRKKQRQALLHWSYDSRNM
;
A
#
# COMPACT_ATOMS: atom_id res chain seq x y z
N PRO A 1 -2.74 -7.24 -5.44
CA PRO A 1 -2.35 -5.94 -6.00
C PRO A 1 -3.47 -5.25 -6.77
N LYS A 2 -4.19 -5.96 -7.66
CA LYS A 2 -5.27 -5.41 -8.50
C LYS A 2 -6.32 -4.65 -7.68
N GLU A 3 -6.83 -5.25 -6.60
CA GLU A 3 -7.83 -4.60 -5.75
C GLU A 3 -7.30 -3.35 -5.04
N MET A 4 -6.04 -3.34 -4.65
CA MET A 4 -5.43 -2.15 -4.05
C MET A 4 -5.37 -0.98 -5.04
N LEU A 5 -5.08 -1.26 -6.30
CA LEU A 5 -5.12 -0.26 -7.38
C LEU A 5 -6.55 0.21 -7.67
N PHE A 6 -7.52 -0.72 -7.71
CA PHE A 6 -8.95 -0.41 -7.83
C PHE A 6 -9.44 0.51 -6.70
N LEU A 7 -9.01 0.27 -5.47
CA LEU A 7 -9.34 1.11 -4.32
C LEU A 7 -8.57 2.44 -4.29
N GLY A 8 -7.60 2.63 -5.19
CA GLY A 8 -6.78 3.82 -5.26
C GLY A 8 -5.96 4.08 -4.00
N VAL A 9 -5.53 3.02 -3.30
CA VAL A 9 -4.94 3.12 -1.95
C VAL A 9 -3.76 4.09 -1.84
N PHE A 10 -3.03 4.31 -2.93
CA PHE A 10 -1.87 5.23 -3.00
C PHE A 10 -2.19 6.58 -3.65
N GLY A 11 -3.47 6.93 -3.83
CA GLY A 11 -3.87 8.20 -4.45
C GLY A 11 -3.61 8.29 -5.96
N GLY A 12 -3.50 7.16 -6.64
CA GLY A 12 -3.53 7.02 -8.10
C GLY A 12 -2.23 7.33 -8.85
N LYS A 13 -1.22 7.94 -8.23
CA LYS A 13 0.06 8.25 -8.89
C LYS A 13 1.08 7.11 -8.79
N TYR A 14 1.04 6.38 -7.71
CA TYR A 14 2.03 5.34 -7.41
C TYR A 14 2.07 4.28 -8.51
N MET A 15 3.27 3.89 -8.95
CA MET A 15 3.52 2.87 -9.97
C MET A 15 3.20 3.27 -11.43
N ASN A 16 2.71 4.48 -11.71
CA ASN A 16 2.38 4.87 -13.08
C ASN A 16 3.59 4.83 -14.03
N ASP A 17 4.78 5.11 -13.53
CA ASP A 17 6.02 5.11 -14.30
C ASP A 17 6.62 3.71 -14.54
N CYS A 18 6.15 2.70 -13.83
CA CYS A 18 6.55 1.30 -14.04
C CYS A 18 5.34 0.39 -14.36
N ARG A 19 4.22 0.99 -14.75
CA ARG A 19 2.98 0.28 -15.05
C ARG A 19 3.15 -0.85 -16.07
N GLY A 20 3.96 -0.64 -17.09
CA GLY A 20 4.23 -1.61 -18.15
C GLY A 20 4.91 -2.91 -17.69
N GLU A 21 5.41 -2.95 -16.46
CA GLU A 21 5.99 -4.15 -15.85
C GLU A 21 4.93 -5.15 -15.36
N PHE A 22 3.70 -4.68 -15.14
CA PHE A 22 2.61 -5.45 -14.51
C PHE A 22 1.47 -5.74 -15.47
N PRO A 23 0.61 -6.75 -15.19
CA PRO A 23 -0.51 -7.07 -16.07
C PRO A 23 -1.42 -5.88 -16.32
N ASP A 24 -1.76 -5.61 -17.57
CA ASP A 24 -2.64 -4.49 -17.96
C ASP A 24 -4.00 -4.55 -17.26
N GLU A 25 -4.52 -5.74 -17.03
CA GLU A 25 -5.79 -5.96 -16.33
C GLU A 25 -5.82 -5.43 -14.89
N TRP A 26 -4.67 -5.20 -14.27
CA TRP A 26 -4.61 -4.59 -12.94
C TRP A 26 -4.98 -3.11 -12.96
N PHE A 27 -4.88 -2.47 -14.11
CA PHE A 27 -5.05 -1.04 -14.29
C PHE A 27 -6.35 -0.65 -15.00
N VAL A 28 -7.11 -1.62 -15.52
CA VAL A 28 -8.35 -1.34 -16.26
C VAL A 28 -9.34 -0.50 -15.44
N ASP A 29 -9.57 -0.89 -14.18
CA ASP A 29 -10.48 -0.21 -13.27
C ASP A 29 -9.74 0.53 -12.14
N ALA A 30 -8.43 0.72 -12.27
CA ALA A 30 -7.62 1.38 -11.26
C ALA A 30 -7.94 2.88 -11.19
N LYS A 31 -7.97 3.42 -9.98
CA LYS A 31 -8.08 4.86 -9.77
C LYS A 31 -6.72 5.51 -10.00
N LEU A 32 -6.54 6.15 -11.13
CA LEU A 32 -5.27 6.73 -11.57
C LEU A 32 -5.29 8.26 -11.52
N SER A 33 -4.16 8.83 -11.14
CA SER A 33 -3.88 10.28 -11.16
C SER A 33 -2.47 10.49 -11.72
N PRO A 34 -2.32 10.77 -13.04
CA PRO A 34 -1.02 10.75 -13.72
C PRO A 34 -0.04 11.82 -13.22
N LEU A 35 -0.54 13.00 -12.85
CA LEU A 35 0.31 14.15 -12.54
C LEU A 35 0.74 14.21 -11.07
N LYS A 36 -0.17 13.93 -10.15
CA LYS A 36 0.07 14.06 -8.71
C LYS A 36 -0.74 13.05 -7.90
N LYS A 37 -0.26 12.74 -6.70
CA LYS A 37 -1.04 11.99 -5.71
C LYS A 37 -2.34 12.73 -5.41
N ASN A 38 -3.45 12.03 -5.53
CA ASN A 38 -4.78 12.56 -5.19
C ASN A 38 -5.38 11.75 -4.05
N VAL A 39 -5.36 12.31 -2.85
CA VAL A 39 -5.85 11.66 -1.63
C VAL A 39 -7.35 11.35 -1.71
N SER A 40 -8.14 12.14 -2.44
CA SER A 40 -9.57 11.88 -2.61
C SER A 40 -9.89 10.58 -3.37
N LEU A 41 -8.91 10.03 -4.08
CA LEU A 41 -9.06 8.74 -4.77
C LEU A 41 -8.92 7.54 -3.83
N ASN A 42 -8.26 7.70 -2.68
CA ASN A 42 -8.10 6.57 -1.78
C ASN A 42 -9.37 6.32 -0.95
N TYR A 43 -9.49 5.11 -0.44
CA TYR A 43 -10.74 4.63 0.16
C TYR A 43 -11.24 5.49 1.33
N TYR A 44 -10.33 5.90 2.22
CA TYR A 44 -10.69 6.72 3.37
C TYR A 44 -10.51 8.22 3.17
N CYS A 45 -10.09 8.67 1.99
CA CYS A 45 -9.85 10.08 1.65
C CYS A 45 -8.94 10.80 2.65
N VAL A 46 -7.86 10.14 3.09
CA VAL A 46 -6.91 10.67 4.08
C VAL A 46 -5.48 10.33 3.69
N ASP A 47 -4.55 11.26 3.89
CA ASP A 47 -3.12 10.99 3.68
C ASP A 47 -2.53 10.18 4.86
N ALA A 48 -2.10 8.96 4.56
CA ALA A 48 -1.57 8.03 5.54
C ALA A 48 -0.15 7.53 5.22
N SER A 49 0.51 8.08 4.20
CA SER A 49 1.86 7.67 3.83
C SER A 49 2.82 8.84 3.77
N GLN A 50 4.08 8.57 4.10
CA GLN A 50 5.19 9.46 3.84
C GLN A 50 5.57 9.44 2.37
N THR A 51 6.37 10.40 1.92
CA THR A 51 6.86 10.47 0.55
C THR A 51 7.93 9.41 0.28
N LEU A 52 8.13 9.07 -1.00
CA LEU A 52 9.21 8.17 -1.41
C LEU A 52 10.59 8.72 -1.02
N SER A 53 10.78 10.04 -1.07
CA SER A 53 12.00 10.71 -0.63
C SER A 53 12.28 10.45 0.86
N GLU A 54 11.27 10.53 1.71
CA GLU A 54 11.40 10.23 3.14
C GLU A 54 11.70 8.75 3.39
N TRP A 55 11.08 7.85 2.62
CA TRP A 55 11.38 6.42 2.69
C TRP A 55 12.83 6.11 2.32
N ASN A 56 13.35 6.76 1.27
CA ASN A 56 14.74 6.62 0.86
C ASN A 56 15.71 7.11 1.96
N LYS A 57 15.44 8.29 2.53
CA LYS A 57 16.27 8.85 3.65
C LYS A 57 16.32 7.92 4.86
N LYS A 58 15.24 7.19 5.13
CA LYS A 58 15.13 6.24 6.25
C LYS A 58 15.68 4.84 5.94
N GLY A 59 16.23 4.63 4.75
CA GLY A 59 16.74 3.31 4.33
C GLY A 59 15.66 2.22 4.19
N TRP A 60 14.41 2.60 3.99
CA TRP A 60 13.30 1.65 3.86
C TRP A 60 13.14 1.08 2.45
N VAL A 61 13.79 1.70 1.47
CA VAL A 61 13.67 1.34 0.06
C VAL A 61 14.89 0.51 -0.35
N HIS A 62 14.62 -0.67 -0.94
CA HIS A 62 15.67 -1.51 -1.48
C HIS A 62 15.98 -1.11 -2.95
N PRO A 63 17.25 -1.12 -3.39
CA PRO A 63 17.61 -0.71 -4.75
C PRO A 63 16.88 -1.49 -5.87
N GLN A 64 16.59 -2.76 -5.66
CA GLN A 64 15.83 -3.56 -6.62
C GLN A 64 14.35 -3.19 -6.70
N ASP A 65 13.80 -2.58 -5.66
CA ASP A 65 12.39 -2.14 -5.58
C ASP A 65 12.33 -0.63 -5.25
N PRO A 66 12.76 0.24 -6.18
CA PRO A 66 12.93 1.67 -5.91
C PRO A 66 11.62 2.40 -5.58
N ARG A 67 10.47 1.79 -5.81
CA ARG A 67 9.14 2.29 -5.42
C ARG A 67 8.69 1.79 -4.05
N GLY A 68 9.50 1.01 -3.34
CA GLY A 68 9.23 0.53 -2.00
C GLY A 68 8.42 -0.76 -1.92
N TRP A 69 7.79 -0.97 -0.76
CA TRP A 69 7.14 -2.22 -0.42
C TRP A 69 6.10 -2.70 -1.44
N PHE A 70 5.25 -1.82 -1.96
CA PHE A 70 4.19 -2.23 -2.87
C PHE A 70 4.74 -2.76 -4.21
N GLN A 71 5.83 -2.18 -4.72
CA GLN A 71 6.50 -2.72 -5.91
C GLN A 71 7.09 -4.11 -5.62
N TRP A 72 7.75 -4.29 -4.49
CA TRP A 72 8.20 -5.60 -4.04
C TRP A 72 7.02 -6.58 -3.96
N TYR A 73 5.90 -6.19 -3.36
CA TYR A 73 4.71 -7.01 -3.21
C TYR A 73 4.13 -7.44 -4.56
N CYS A 74 4.01 -6.54 -5.50
CA CYS A 74 3.53 -6.86 -6.86
C CYS A 74 4.43 -7.89 -7.55
N ARG A 75 5.74 -7.72 -7.46
CA ARG A 75 6.74 -8.63 -8.03
C ARG A 75 6.72 -9.99 -7.33
N TYR A 76 6.65 -9.99 -6.02
CA TYR A 76 6.52 -11.20 -5.22
C TYR A 76 5.22 -11.96 -5.56
N TYR A 77 4.11 -11.25 -5.70
CA TYR A 77 2.82 -11.81 -6.12
C TYR A 77 2.89 -12.49 -7.50
N LEU A 78 3.65 -11.93 -8.42
CA LEU A 78 3.89 -12.48 -9.76
C LEU A 78 4.96 -13.60 -9.78
N GLY A 79 5.51 -13.98 -8.64
CA GLY A 79 6.42 -15.13 -8.52
C GLY A 79 7.90 -14.80 -8.36
N ARG A 80 8.31 -13.50 -8.36
CA ARG A 80 9.70 -13.16 -8.06
C ARG A 80 10.06 -13.57 -6.63
N ARG A 81 11.28 -14.12 -6.46
CA ARG A 81 11.83 -14.47 -5.14
C ARG A 81 13.23 -13.88 -4.99
N THR A 82 13.47 -13.25 -3.86
CA THR A 82 14.75 -12.64 -3.47
C THR A 82 14.99 -12.94 -2.00
N ASP A 83 15.97 -13.76 -1.68
CA ASP A 83 16.17 -14.40 -0.37
C ASP A 83 15.99 -13.45 0.84
N ASP A 84 17.01 -12.65 1.16
CA ASP A 84 17.00 -11.80 2.35
C ASP A 84 15.95 -10.70 2.28
N GLU A 85 15.73 -10.12 1.10
CA GLU A 85 14.76 -9.04 0.94
C GLU A 85 13.33 -9.51 1.13
N ASP A 86 12.97 -10.70 0.66
CA ASP A 86 11.65 -11.27 0.89
C ASP A 86 11.40 -11.47 2.38
N LEU A 87 12.37 -12.01 3.11
CA LEU A 87 12.28 -12.18 4.56
C LEU A 87 12.12 -10.84 5.29
N ARG A 88 12.89 -9.82 4.87
CA ARG A 88 12.81 -8.47 5.44
C ARG A 88 11.43 -7.87 5.24
N GLN A 89 10.90 -7.94 4.04
CA GLN A 89 9.59 -7.37 3.70
C GLN A 89 8.43 -8.13 4.37
N ILE A 90 8.51 -9.44 4.44
CA ILE A 90 7.52 -10.26 5.15
C ILE A 90 7.51 -9.93 6.65
N LYS A 91 8.69 -9.76 7.27
CA LYS A 91 8.77 -9.33 8.69
C LYS A 91 8.10 -7.97 8.91
N ARG A 92 8.35 -7.01 8.04
CA ARG A 92 7.71 -5.67 8.10
C ARG A 92 6.20 -5.77 7.96
N TRP A 93 5.74 -6.52 7.00
CA TRP A 93 4.31 -6.76 6.77
C TRP A 93 3.65 -7.39 8.01
N ARG A 94 4.24 -8.45 8.57
CA ARG A 94 3.74 -9.09 9.80
C ARG A 94 3.70 -8.13 10.98
N ALA A 95 4.74 -7.34 11.16
CA ALA A 95 4.80 -6.34 12.24
C ALA A 95 3.69 -5.27 12.10
N PHE A 96 3.22 -5.01 10.89
CA PHE A 96 2.16 -4.05 10.64
C PHE A 96 0.78 -4.52 11.15
N SER A 97 0.58 -5.81 11.40
CA SER A 97 -0.65 -6.38 11.96
C SER A 97 -1.06 -5.76 13.30
N ARG A 98 -0.10 -5.21 14.07
CA ARG A 98 -0.40 -4.48 15.32
C ARG A 98 -1.39 -3.32 15.12
N HIS A 99 -1.38 -2.71 13.94
CA HIS A 99 -2.31 -1.64 13.61
C HIS A 99 -3.73 -2.15 13.40
N ALA A 100 -3.90 -3.35 12.82
CA ALA A 100 -5.19 -4.02 12.74
C ALA A 100 -5.72 -4.37 14.14
N GLY A 101 -4.85 -4.90 15.01
CA GLY A 101 -5.18 -5.15 16.41
C GLY A 101 -5.63 -3.88 17.15
N ALA A 102 -4.97 -2.75 16.91
CA ALA A 102 -5.34 -1.47 17.51
C ALA A 102 -6.72 -0.98 17.01
N VAL A 103 -7.01 -1.09 15.72
CA VAL A 103 -8.33 -0.74 15.18
C VAL A 103 -9.41 -1.60 15.84
N LYS A 104 -9.24 -2.93 15.84
CA LYS A 104 -10.20 -3.87 16.44
C LYS A 104 -10.42 -3.66 17.95
N LYS A 105 -9.38 -3.22 18.66
CA LYS A 105 -9.47 -3.00 20.11
C LYS A 105 -10.16 -1.69 20.49
N PHE A 106 -9.99 -0.64 19.71
CA PHE A 106 -10.35 0.72 20.09
C PHE A 106 -11.49 1.34 19.29
N CYS A 107 -11.94 0.66 18.22
CA CYS A 107 -13.04 1.12 17.38
C CYS A 107 -14.18 0.13 17.41
N GLU A 108 -15.41 0.63 17.32
CA GLU A 108 -16.57 -0.20 17.05
C GLU A 108 -16.46 -0.80 15.64
N PRO A 109 -16.98 -2.01 15.41
CA PRO A 109 -17.01 -2.61 14.09
C PRO A 109 -17.64 -1.67 13.05
N TYR A 110 -16.95 -1.51 11.92
CA TYR A 110 -17.38 -0.66 10.79
C TYR A 110 -17.51 0.84 11.08
N ASP A 111 -17.06 1.32 12.23
CA ASP A 111 -16.89 2.78 12.43
C ASP A 111 -15.65 3.26 11.68
N PHE A 112 -15.86 3.65 10.41
CA PHE A 112 -14.79 4.10 9.51
C PHE A 112 -14.28 5.52 9.83
N SER A 113 -14.93 6.24 10.73
CA SER A 113 -14.42 7.51 11.25
C SER A 113 -13.33 7.32 12.30
N CYS A 114 -13.43 6.22 13.05
CA CYS A 114 -12.45 5.85 14.07
C CYS A 114 -11.14 5.41 13.47
N ARG A 115 -10.02 6.03 13.88
CA ARG A 115 -8.66 5.72 13.44
C ARG A 115 -8.49 5.71 11.91
N LYS A 116 -9.16 6.61 11.22
CA LYS A 116 -9.26 6.70 9.76
C LYS A 116 -7.89 6.63 9.06
N LYS A 117 -6.91 7.39 9.55
CA LYS A 117 -5.55 7.39 9.02
C LYS A 117 -4.85 6.03 9.17
N GLN A 118 -5.05 5.37 10.31
CA GLN A 118 -4.51 4.04 10.56
C GLN A 118 -5.19 2.98 9.69
N ARG A 119 -6.50 3.09 9.46
CA ARG A 119 -7.24 2.23 8.52
C ARG A 119 -6.73 2.38 7.09
N GLN A 120 -6.46 3.61 6.63
CA GLN A 120 -5.88 3.85 5.31
C GLN A 120 -4.47 3.25 5.20
N ALA A 121 -3.63 3.41 6.23
CA ALA A 121 -2.30 2.81 6.27
C ALA A 121 -2.34 1.27 6.20
N LEU A 122 -3.32 0.64 6.81
CA LEU A 122 -3.54 -0.81 6.70
C LEU A 122 -3.79 -1.25 5.26
N LEU A 123 -4.61 -0.51 4.51
CA LEU A 123 -4.82 -0.79 3.08
C LEU A 123 -3.53 -0.70 2.26
N HIS A 124 -2.62 0.23 2.61
CA HIS A 124 -1.30 0.31 1.95
C HIS A 124 -0.46 -0.95 2.12
N TRP A 125 -0.68 -1.69 3.21
CA TRP A 125 0.02 -2.92 3.55
C TRP A 125 -0.79 -4.18 3.29
N SER A 126 -1.81 -4.09 2.43
CA SER A 126 -2.65 -5.24 2.04
C SER A 126 -3.43 -5.88 3.20
N TYR A 127 -3.69 -5.13 4.27
CA TYR A 127 -4.66 -5.50 5.30
C TYR A 127 -5.99 -4.84 4.99
N ASP A 128 -7.04 -5.63 4.80
CA ASP A 128 -8.36 -5.11 4.46
C ASP A 128 -9.07 -4.55 5.70
N SER A 129 -8.85 -3.26 5.94
CA SER A 129 -9.46 -2.55 7.07
C SER A 129 -10.93 -2.20 6.86
N ARG A 130 -11.49 -2.48 5.69
CA ARG A 130 -12.93 -2.30 5.41
C ARG A 130 -13.78 -3.34 6.15
N ASN A 131 -13.17 -4.44 6.57
CA ASN A 131 -13.80 -5.55 7.28
C ASN A 131 -13.53 -5.52 8.80
N MET A 132 -13.16 -4.35 9.33
CA MET A 132 -12.80 -4.19 10.74
C MET A 132 -13.72 -3.17 11.44
#